data_d18f334008b668652434d493184c9541
#
_entry.id   d18f334008b668652434d493184c9541
#
_cell.length_a   1.000
_cell.length_b   1.000
_cell.length_c   1.000
_cell.angle_alpha   90.00
_cell.angle_beta   90.00
_cell.angle_gamma   90.00
#
_symmetry.space_group_name_H-M   'P 1'
#
loop_
_entity.id
_entity.type
_entity.pdbx_description
1 polymer ?
#
loop_
_entity_poly.entity_id
_entity_poly.type
_entity_poly.pdbx_seq_one_letter_code
_entity_poly.pdbx_strand_id
1 'polypeptide(L)'
;GRKGSIHDHAHAWTAYGVLDGTESLERFRRVDDRSKAGYAKLELESVTEGNAGKVDLVPPFDIHAEQGGPTRSVAVILRSERVAGKVLQGSYSMEGDLYRQIEGPTNIPYEIK
;
A
#
# COMPACT_ATOMS: atom_id res chain seq x y z
N GLY A 1 13.00 9.77 5.85
CA GLY A 1 12.06 9.13 4.97
C GLY A 1 10.65 9.11 5.56
N ARG A 2 9.69 9.14 4.71
CA ARG A 2 8.28 9.08 5.10
C ARG A 2 7.83 7.63 5.23
N LYS A 3 7.18 7.29 6.34
CA LYS A 3 6.65 5.96 6.58
C LYS A 3 5.18 5.90 6.19
N GLY A 4 4.84 5.01 5.24
CA GLY A 4 3.48 4.78 4.81
C GLY A 4 2.71 3.83 5.70
N SER A 5 1.39 3.84 5.59
CA SER A 5 0.52 2.91 6.30
C SER A 5 0.53 1.52 5.64
N ILE A 6 0.28 0.49 6.43
CA ILE A 6 0.13 -0.88 5.93
C ILE A 6 -1.31 -1.07 5.48
N HIS A 7 -1.51 -1.44 4.22
CA HIS A 7 -2.84 -1.56 3.64
C HIS A 7 -2.87 -2.53 2.45
N ASP A 8 -4.06 -2.85 2.01
CA ASP A 8 -4.30 -3.51 0.72
C ASP A 8 -5.26 -2.66 -0.13
N HIS A 9 -5.42 -3.01 -1.40
CA HIS A 9 -6.33 -2.35 -2.32
C HIS A 9 -7.53 -3.24 -2.69
N ALA A 10 -7.87 -4.20 -1.82
CA ALA A 10 -8.91 -5.17 -2.08
C ALA A 10 -8.67 -5.87 -3.43
N HIS A 11 -9.68 -5.98 -4.29
CA HIS A 11 -9.56 -6.66 -5.58
C HIS A 11 -8.83 -5.86 -6.67
N ALA A 12 -8.49 -4.60 -6.40
CA ALA A 12 -7.78 -3.78 -7.39
C ALA A 12 -6.28 -4.12 -7.42
N TRP A 13 -5.67 -3.99 -8.58
CA TRP A 13 -4.22 -4.08 -8.72
C TRP A 13 -3.63 -2.68 -8.97
N THR A 14 -2.38 -2.53 -8.63
CA THR A 14 -1.63 -1.29 -8.80
C THR A 14 -0.28 -1.58 -9.42
N ALA A 15 0.10 -0.82 -10.43
CA ALA A 15 1.46 -0.78 -10.93
C ALA A 15 2.12 0.51 -10.43
N TYR A 16 3.33 0.39 -9.94
CA TYR A 16 4.02 1.44 -9.22
C TYR A 16 5.41 1.64 -9.82
N GLY A 17 5.66 2.83 -10.38
CA GLY A 17 6.93 3.13 -11.03
C GLY A 17 7.63 4.31 -10.38
N VAL A 18 8.88 4.14 -9.99
CA VAL A 18 9.70 5.20 -9.39
C VAL A 18 10.32 6.03 -10.52
N LEU A 19 10.03 7.32 -10.55
CA LEU A 19 10.57 8.26 -11.54
C LEU A 19 11.84 8.95 -11.04
N ASP A 20 11.90 9.24 -9.74
CA ASP A 20 13.00 9.97 -9.14
C ASP A 20 13.14 9.58 -7.67
N GLY A 21 14.37 9.56 -7.17
CA GLY A 21 14.66 9.17 -5.79
C GLY A 21 14.60 7.67 -5.58
N THR A 22 14.45 7.27 -4.33
CA THR A 22 14.38 5.87 -3.92
C THR A 22 13.17 5.67 -3.03
N GLU A 23 12.44 4.59 -3.28
CA GLU A 23 11.33 4.16 -2.44
C GLU A 23 11.47 2.67 -2.14
N SER A 24 10.97 2.25 -0.98
CA SER A 24 10.94 0.85 -0.59
C SER A 24 9.50 0.37 -0.54
N LEU A 25 9.26 -0.83 -1.02
CA LEU A 25 7.97 -1.51 -0.89
C LEU A 25 8.14 -2.68 0.06
N GLU A 26 7.46 -2.59 1.20
CA GLU A 26 7.39 -3.66 2.18
C GLU A 26 6.16 -4.50 1.91
N ARG A 27 6.31 -5.81 1.83
CA ARG A 27 5.21 -6.76 1.68
C ARG A 27 5.08 -7.59 2.94
N PHE A 28 3.83 -7.82 3.33
CA PHE A 28 3.50 -8.55 4.55
C PHE A 28 2.66 -9.77 4.23
N ARG A 29 2.85 -10.82 5.01
CA ARG A 29 2.01 -12.01 4.97
C ARG A 29 1.16 -12.07 6.22
N ARG A 30 -0.12 -12.36 6.06
CA ARG A 30 -1.03 -12.56 7.17
C ARG A 30 -0.91 -14.00 7.68
N VAL A 31 -0.65 -14.17 8.99
CA VAL A 31 -0.34 -15.47 9.58
C VAL A 31 -1.37 -15.95 10.62
N ASP A 32 -2.43 -15.17 10.87
CA ASP A 32 -3.54 -15.61 11.72
C ASP A 32 -4.57 -16.41 10.91
N ASP A 33 -5.52 -17.05 11.59
CA ASP A 33 -6.55 -17.88 10.95
C ASP A 33 -7.80 -17.13 10.51
N ARG A 34 -7.80 -15.79 10.68
CA ARG A 34 -8.90 -14.89 10.31
C ARG A 34 -10.19 -15.08 11.13
N SER A 35 -10.12 -15.78 12.25
CA SER A 35 -11.28 -16.09 13.08
C SER A 35 -11.69 -14.95 13.99
N LYS A 36 -10.80 -14.01 14.27
CA LYS A 36 -11.02 -12.91 15.21
C LYS A 36 -11.25 -11.60 14.48
N ALA A 37 -12.43 -11.01 14.69
CA ALA A 37 -12.78 -9.73 14.08
C ALA A 37 -11.87 -8.60 14.59
N GLY A 38 -11.45 -7.71 13.68
CA GLY A 38 -10.57 -6.59 14.03
C GLY A 38 -9.14 -6.96 14.32
N TYR A 39 -8.75 -8.21 14.06
CA TYR A 39 -7.43 -8.73 14.34
C TYR A 39 -6.78 -9.29 13.08
N ALA A 40 -5.52 -8.93 12.86
CA ALA A 40 -4.69 -9.53 11.81
C ALA A 40 -3.25 -9.55 12.27
N LYS A 41 -2.65 -10.73 12.33
CA LYS A 41 -1.23 -10.87 12.62
C LYS A 41 -0.43 -10.92 11.34
N LEU A 42 0.53 -10.01 11.20
CA LEU A 42 1.35 -9.88 10.01
C LEU A 42 2.81 -10.26 10.30
N GLU A 43 3.45 -10.82 9.29
CA GLU A 43 4.90 -10.98 9.24
C GLU A 43 5.43 -10.25 8.02
N LEU A 44 6.55 -9.56 8.17
CA LEU A 44 7.25 -8.96 7.04
C LEU A 44 7.77 -10.08 6.14
N GLU A 45 7.35 -10.08 4.89
CA GLU A 45 7.74 -11.10 3.91
C GLU A 45 8.92 -10.67 3.07
N SER A 46 8.91 -9.44 2.59
CA SER A 46 9.97 -8.91 1.74
C SER A 46 10.03 -7.39 1.77
N VAL A 47 11.19 -6.87 1.45
CA VAL A 47 11.41 -5.45 1.20
C VAL A 47 12.07 -5.31 -0.16
N THR A 48 11.40 -4.61 -1.08
CA THR A 48 11.95 -4.31 -2.39
C THR A 48 12.30 -2.85 -2.46
N GLU A 49 13.57 -2.55 -2.73
CA GLU A 49 14.03 -1.19 -2.88
C GLU A 49 13.96 -0.79 -4.36
N GLY A 50 13.30 0.33 -4.62
CA GLY A 50 13.13 0.84 -5.97
C GLY A 50 13.83 2.15 -6.20
N ASN A 51 14.80 2.15 -7.13
CA ASN A 51 15.42 3.36 -7.66
C ASN A 51 14.65 3.83 -8.89
N ALA A 52 15.01 5.00 -9.40
CA ALA A 52 14.41 5.54 -10.62
C ALA A 52 14.48 4.50 -11.77
N GLY A 53 13.36 4.30 -12.44
CA GLY A 53 13.17 3.29 -13.49
C GLY A 53 12.64 1.95 -13.01
N LYS A 54 12.58 1.70 -11.71
CA LYS A 54 12.02 0.46 -11.16
C LYS A 54 10.50 0.49 -11.23
N VAL A 55 9.91 -0.59 -11.73
CA VAL A 55 8.46 -0.80 -11.74
C VAL A 55 8.13 -2.01 -10.89
N ASP A 56 7.11 -1.90 -10.07
CA ASP A 56 6.63 -2.99 -9.24
C ASP A 56 5.12 -3.15 -9.41
N LEU A 57 4.63 -4.38 -9.33
CA LEU A 57 3.22 -4.70 -9.41
C LEU A 57 2.72 -5.11 -8.03
N VAL A 58 1.62 -4.48 -7.59
CA VAL A 58 0.92 -4.84 -6.38
C VAL A 58 -0.36 -5.56 -6.78
N PRO A 59 -0.40 -6.90 -6.67
CA PRO A 59 -1.58 -7.67 -7.06
C PRO A 59 -2.74 -7.46 -6.09
N PRO A 60 -3.97 -7.91 -6.46
CA PRO A 60 -5.12 -7.84 -5.57
C PRO A 60 -4.83 -8.43 -4.19
N PHE A 61 -5.34 -7.77 -3.15
CA PHE A 61 -5.23 -8.16 -1.74
C PHE A 61 -3.80 -8.24 -1.18
N ASP A 62 -2.81 -7.77 -1.91
CA ASP A 62 -1.42 -7.74 -1.43
C ASP A 62 -1.28 -6.72 -0.30
N ILE A 63 -0.82 -7.17 0.86
CA ILE A 63 -0.65 -6.34 2.04
C ILE A 63 0.74 -5.71 1.98
N HIS A 64 0.79 -4.39 1.95
CA HIS A 64 2.04 -3.68 1.70
C HIS A 64 2.07 -2.31 2.37
N ALA A 65 3.27 -1.74 2.41
CA ALA A 65 3.50 -0.35 2.80
C ALA A 65 4.62 0.23 1.94
N GLU A 66 4.42 1.45 1.44
CA GLU A 66 5.46 2.19 0.74
C GLU A 66 6.22 3.08 1.71
N GLN A 67 7.54 3.06 1.60
CA GLN A 67 8.41 3.89 2.42
C GLN A 67 9.21 4.82 1.54
N GLY A 68 9.21 6.12 1.84
CA GLY A 68 10.08 7.08 1.17
C GLY A 68 11.53 6.89 1.57
N GLY A 69 12.44 7.22 0.66
CA GLY A 69 13.86 7.25 0.94
C GLY A 69 14.28 8.50 1.72
N PRO A 70 15.60 8.71 1.90
CA PRO A 70 16.12 9.85 2.66
C PRO A 70 15.94 11.20 1.96
N THR A 71 15.69 11.18 0.67
CA THR A 71 15.47 12.37 -0.15
C THR A 71 14.09 12.32 -0.80
N ARG A 72 13.72 13.41 -1.47
CA ARG A 72 12.45 13.46 -2.21
C ARG A 72 12.39 12.34 -3.25
N SER A 73 11.23 11.70 -3.34
CA SER A 73 10.95 10.71 -4.38
C SER A 73 9.68 11.06 -5.13
N VAL A 74 9.61 10.60 -6.38
CA VAL A 74 8.44 10.77 -7.24
C VAL A 74 8.12 9.43 -7.86
N ALA A 75 6.85 9.03 -7.79
CA ALA A 75 6.38 7.77 -8.37
C ALA A 75 5.11 8.00 -9.19
N VAL A 76 4.94 7.18 -10.23
CA VAL A 76 3.71 7.09 -11.00
C VAL A 76 2.96 5.84 -10.57
N ILE A 77 1.66 6.00 -10.32
CA ILE A 77 0.80 4.90 -9.90
C ILE A 77 -0.30 4.71 -10.95
N LEU A 78 -0.41 3.49 -11.47
CA LEU A 78 -1.48 3.08 -12.36
C LEU A 78 -2.32 2.03 -11.63
N ARG A 79 -3.61 2.26 -11.51
CA ARG A 79 -4.55 1.36 -10.83
C ARG A 79 -5.57 0.81 -11.82
N SER A 80 -6.03 -0.42 -11.56
CA SER A 80 -7.08 -1.05 -12.39
C SER A 80 -8.41 -0.31 -12.28
N GLU A 81 -8.66 0.33 -11.12
CA GLU A 81 -9.84 1.13 -10.89
C GLU A 81 -9.63 2.09 -9.74
N ARG A 82 -10.51 3.07 -9.63
CA ARG A 82 -10.51 3.98 -8.48
C ARG A 82 -11.01 3.22 -7.24
N VAL A 83 -10.16 3.14 -6.21
CA VAL A 83 -10.43 2.38 -4.99
C VAL A 83 -11.04 3.27 -3.90
N ALA A 84 -10.51 4.47 -3.72
CA ALA A 84 -10.94 5.39 -2.66
C ALA A 84 -12.41 5.78 -2.81
N GLY A 85 -13.19 5.57 -1.76
CA GLY A 85 -14.62 5.86 -1.73
C GLY A 85 -15.50 4.86 -2.48
N LYS A 86 -14.94 3.82 -3.10
CA LYS A 86 -15.69 2.81 -3.86
C LYS A 86 -15.55 1.41 -3.31
N VAL A 87 -14.39 1.08 -2.76
CA VAL A 87 -14.05 -0.27 -2.29
C VAL A 87 -13.48 -0.15 -0.89
N LEU A 88 -13.90 -1.05 0.00
CA LEU A 88 -13.32 -1.12 1.33
C LEU A 88 -11.94 -1.74 1.25
N GLN A 89 -10.95 -1.00 1.72
CA GLN A 89 -9.56 -1.42 1.77
C GLN A 89 -9.22 -1.94 3.14
N GLY A 90 -8.36 -2.95 3.22
CA GLY A 90 -7.80 -3.41 4.48
C GLY A 90 -6.78 -2.41 5.01
N SER A 91 -6.88 -2.06 6.28
CA SER A 91 -5.91 -1.24 6.99
C SER A 91 -5.40 -2.03 8.18
N TYR A 92 -4.07 -2.09 8.33
CA TYR A 92 -3.41 -2.97 9.28
C TYR A 92 -2.49 -2.16 10.20
N SER A 93 -2.41 -2.57 11.46
CA SER A 93 -1.42 -2.05 12.40
C SER A 93 -0.73 -3.22 13.07
N MET A 94 0.60 -3.29 12.99
CA MET A 94 1.37 -4.31 13.68
C MET A 94 1.41 -4.07 15.19
N GLU A 95 1.24 -2.83 15.62
CA GLU A 95 1.06 -2.51 17.02
C GLU A 95 -0.33 -2.92 17.46
N GLY A 96 -0.42 -3.96 18.28
CA GLY A 96 -1.67 -4.55 18.72
C GLY A 96 -2.34 -5.48 17.72
N ASP A 97 -1.70 -5.80 16.60
CA ASP A 97 -2.22 -6.70 15.55
C ASP A 97 -3.65 -6.35 15.11
N LEU A 98 -3.88 -5.08 14.81
CA LEU A 98 -5.20 -4.56 14.45
C LEU A 98 -5.46 -4.63 12.96
N TYR A 99 -6.72 -4.86 12.62
CA TYR A 99 -7.23 -4.86 11.25
C TYR A 99 -8.59 -4.20 11.19
N ARG A 100 -8.81 -3.38 10.16
CA ARG A 100 -10.12 -2.82 9.85
C ARG A 100 -10.23 -2.55 8.36
N GLN A 101 -11.47 -2.47 7.88
CA GLN A 101 -11.75 -2.03 6.51
C GLN A 101 -12.07 -0.55 6.51
N ILE A 102 -11.49 0.17 5.58
CA ILE A 102 -11.66 1.62 5.45
C ILE A 102 -11.97 1.98 3.99
N GLU A 103 -12.58 3.14 3.78
CA GLU A 103 -12.85 3.64 2.43
C GLU A 103 -11.59 4.19 1.74
N GLY A 104 -10.51 4.32 2.49
CA GLY A 104 -9.28 4.92 2.02
C GLY A 104 -9.32 6.44 2.05
N PRO A 105 -8.21 7.09 1.71
CA PRO A 105 -8.12 8.55 1.71
C PRO A 105 -9.01 9.15 0.62
N THR A 106 -9.65 10.26 0.93
CA THR A 106 -10.40 11.03 -0.05
C THR A 106 -9.43 11.79 -0.94
N ASN A 107 -9.45 11.48 -2.22
CA ASN A 107 -8.67 12.23 -3.19
C ASN A 107 -9.45 13.45 -3.65
N ILE A 108 -8.82 14.60 -3.57
CA ILE A 108 -9.37 15.83 -4.12
C ILE A 108 -8.94 15.85 -5.61
N PRO A 109 -9.88 15.75 -6.54
CA PRO A 109 -9.50 15.77 -7.95
C PRO A 109 -8.96 17.14 -8.33
N TYR A 110 -7.89 17.15 -9.13
CA TYR A 110 -7.40 18.36 -9.73
C TYR A 110 -8.26 18.70 -10.95
N GLU A 111 -8.78 19.91 -10.97
CA GLU A 111 -9.39 20.44 -12.18
C GLU A 111 -8.29 21.14 -12.98
N ILE A 112 -8.08 20.65 -14.17
CA ILE A 112 -7.23 21.35 -15.14
C ILE A 112 -8.11 22.35 -15.88
N LYS A 113 -7.91 23.61 -15.58
CA LYS A 113 -8.63 24.70 -16.22
C LYS A 113 -7.87 25.22 -17.41
#